data_52903b39985d2f73850056eec0d8a4b7
#
_entry.id   52903b39985d2f73850056eec0d8a4b7
#
_cell.length_a   1.000
_cell.length_b   1.000
_cell.length_c   1.000
_cell.angle_alpha   90.00
_cell.angle_beta   90.00
_cell.angle_gamma   90.00
#
_symmetry.space_group_name_H-M   'P 1'
#
loop_
_entity.id
_entity.type
_entity.pdbx_description
1 polymer ?
#
loop_
_entity_poly.entity_id
_entity_poly.type
_entity_poly.pdbx_seq_one_letter_code
_entity_poly.pdbx_strand_id
1 'polypeptide(L)' 'AYIPDSTSYTIVGTETTYTIKSGETLTKVALRFYGTKVLYPYIVKHNPAVIKNPNNVPAGTTIKIPKLKKKQ' A
#
# COMPACT_ATOMS: atom_id res chain seq x y z
N ALA A 1 -8.86 5.50 12.98
CA ALA A 1 -8.52 4.45 12.03
C ALA A 1 -7.38 3.60 12.58
N TYR A 2 -7.45 2.32 12.34
CA TYR A 2 -6.40 1.41 12.77
C TYR A 2 -5.15 1.60 11.91
N ILE A 3 -4.02 1.77 12.55
CA ILE A 3 -2.73 1.82 11.88
C ILE A 3 -1.95 0.60 12.34
N PRO A 4 -1.54 -0.29 11.41
CA PRO A 4 -0.82 -1.48 11.83
C PRO A 4 0.53 -1.12 12.44
N ASP A 5 0.94 -1.92 13.39
CA ASP A 5 2.24 -1.75 14.03
C ASP A 5 3.33 -1.92 12.97
N SER A 6 4.12 -0.86 12.77
CA SER A 6 5.19 -0.86 11.79
C SER A 6 6.31 -1.84 12.14
N THR A 7 6.30 -2.38 13.36
CA THR A 7 7.26 -3.41 13.76
C THR A 7 6.85 -4.80 13.30
N SER A 8 5.59 -4.98 12.86
CA SER A 8 5.08 -6.29 12.49
C SER A 8 5.60 -6.78 11.14
N TYR A 9 5.93 -5.86 10.24
CA TYR A 9 6.38 -6.19 8.89
C TYR A 9 7.55 -5.32 8.48
N THR A 10 8.37 -5.86 7.59
CA THR A 10 9.51 -5.13 7.00
C THR A 10 9.32 -5.10 5.49
N ILE A 11 9.54 -3.93 4.89
CA ILE A 11 9.54 -3.82 3.44
C ILE A 11 10.89 -4.33 2.94
N VAL A 12 10.87 -5.43 2.19
CA VAL A 12 12.09 -6.07 1.69
C VAL A 12 12.32 -5.82 0.20
N GLY A 13 11.43 -5.08 -0.45
CA GLY A 13 11.55 -4.76 -1.86
C GLY A 13 10.20 -4.39 -2.44
N THR A 14 10.11 -4.42 -3.76
CA THR A 14 8.89 -4.15 -4.50
C THR A 14 8.38 -5.45 -5.10
N GLU A 15 7.16 -5.85 -4.73
CA GLU A 15 6.55 -7.07 -5.26
C GLU A 15 6.15 -6.88 -6.72
N THR A 16 5.47 -5.77 -7.01
CA THR A 16 4.99 -5.45 -8.36
C THR A 16 4.57 -3.98 -8.38
N THR A 17 4.14 -3.52 -9.55
CA THR A 17 3.51 -2.22 -9.68
C THR A 17 2.03 -2.41 -9.97
N TYR A 18 1.24 -1.40 -9.64
CA TYR A 18 -0.19 -1.44 -9.86
C TYR A 18 -0.69 -0.05 -10.24
N THR A 19 -1.53 0.01 -11.27
CA THR A 19 -2.14 1.27 -11.68
C THR A 19 -3.53 1.37 -11.07
N ILE A 20 -3.77 2.44 -10.32
CA ILE A 20 -5.05 2.68 -9.64
C ILE A 20 -6.15 2.86 -10.68
N LYS A 21 -7.26 2.16 -10.48
CA LYS A 21 -8.45 2.29 -11.32
C LYS A 21 -9.42 3.25 -10.68
N SER A 22 -10.35 3.75 -11.50
CA SER A 22 -11.39 4.65 -11.02
C SER A 22 -12.18 4.01 -9.88
N GLY A 23 -12.34 4.74 -8.78
CA GLY A 23 -13.08 4.27 -7.61
C GLY A 23 -12.29 3.38 -6.67
N GLU A 24 -11.03 3.09 -6.98
CA GLU A 24 -10.20 2.28 -6.07
C GLU A 24 -9.54 3.15 -5.01
N THR A 25 -9.38 2.57 -3.83
CA THR A 25 -8.67 3.18 -2.71
C THR A 25 -7.49 2.31 -2.32
N LEU A 26 -6.57 2.88 -1.54
CA LEU A 26 -5.39 2.12 -1.08
C LEU A 26 -5.79 0.94 -0.20
N THR A 27 -6.88 1.07 0.57
CA THR A 27 -7.37 -0.04 1.39
C THR A 27 -7.82 -1.20 0.50
N LYS A 28 -8.47 -0.91 -0.62
CA LYS A 28 -8.87 -1.95 -1.57
C LYS A 28 -7.65 -2.61 -2.22
N VAL A 29 -6.64 -1.80 -2.55
CA VAL A 29 -5.40 -2.33 -3.12
C VAL A 29 -4.69 -3.24 -2.12
N ALA A 30 -4.60 -2.83 -0.86
CA ALA A 30 -4.00 -3.65 0.18
C ALA A 30 -4.75 -4.96 0.36
N LEU A 31 -6.08 -4.91 0.36
CA LEU A 31 -6.91 -6.11 0.46
C LEU A 31 -6.64 -7.07 -0.69
N ARG A 32 -6.47 -6.52 -1.90
CA ARG A 32 -6.22 -7.32 -3.10
C ARG A 32 -4.87 -8.05 -3.05
N PHE A 33 -3.82 -7.34 -2.60
CA PHE A 33 -2.46 -7.89 -2.65
C PHE A 33 -2.04 -8.62 -1.38
N TYR A 34 -2.60 -8.22 -0.24
CA TYR A 34 -2.20 -8.77 1.07
C TYR A 34 -3.31 -9.55 1.75
N GLY A 35 -4.53 -9.49 1.22
CA GLY A 35 -5.68 -10.13 1.86
C GLY A 35 -6.19 -9.39 3.08
N THR A 36 -5.64 -8.22 3.39
CA THR A 36 -6.08 -7.39 4.51
C THR A 36 -5.85 -5.92 4.21
N LYS A 37 -6.86 -5.10 4.48
CA LYS A 37 -6.79 -3.66 4.25
C LYS A 37 -5.91 -2.93 5.25
N VAL A 38 -5.63 -3.55 6.41
CA VAL A 38 -4.88 -2.88 7.47
C VAL A 38 -3.41 -2.65 7.11
N LEU A 39 -2.92 -3.24 6.03
CA LEU A 39 -1.54 -3.07 5.60
C LEU A 39 -1.35 -1.92 4.60
N TYR A 40 -2.41 -1.16 4.30
CA TYR A 40 -2.30 -0.07 3.33
C TYR A 40 -1.25 1.01 3.70
N PRO A 41 -0.97 1.30 4.99
CA PRO A 41 0.07 2.28 5.31
C PRO A 41 1.46 1.91 4.79
N TYR A 42 1.73 0.62 4.62
CA TYR A 42 3.01 0.20 4.04
C TYR A 42 3.12 0.62 2.58
N ILE A 43 2.00 0.58 1.84
CA ILE A 43 1.97 1.05 0.45
C ILE A 43 2.24 2.56 0.41
N VAL A 44 1.62 3.32 1.30
CA VAL A 44 1.83 4.77 1.39
C VAL A 44 3.29 5.07 1.69
N LYS A 45 3.86 4.37 2.66
CA LYS A 45 5.25 4.58 3.07
C LYS A 45 6.23 4.26 1.95
N HIS A 46 5.89 3.30 1.10
CA HIS A 46 6.75 2.87 -0.02
C HIS A 46 6.63 3.81 -1.23
N ASN A 47 5.63 4.69 -1.27
CA ASN A 47 5.37 5.56 -2.40
C ASN A 47 5.19 7.03 -1.96
N PRO A 48 6.16 7.61 -1.24
CA PRO A 48 5.96 8.95 -0.70
C PRO A 48 5.88 10.04 -1.76
N ALA A 49 6.54 9.83 -2.91
CA ALA A 49 6.52 10.81 -3.99
C ALA A 49 5.24 10.75 -4.82
N VAL A 50 4.61 9.59 -4.88
CA VAL A 50 3.43 9.33 -5.71
C VAL A 50 2.15 9.54 -4.93
N ILE A 51 2.12 9.05 -3.69
CA ILE A 51 0.94 9.13 -2.83
C ILE A 51 1.12 10.31 -1.88
N LYS A 52 0.58 11.46 -2.25
CA LYS A 52 0.63 12.65 -1.41
C LYS A 52 -0.52 12.71 -0.44
N ASN A 53 -1.68 12.17 -0.84
CA ASN A 53 -2.84 12.08 0.00
C ASN A 53 -3.39 10.66 -0.08
N PRO A 54 -3.23 9.85 0.98
CA PRO A 54 -3.67 8.45 0.94
C PRO A 54 -5.18 8.28 0.77
N ASN A 55 -5.95 9.32 1.09
CA ASN A 55 -7.40 9.27 0.95
C ASN A 55 -7.88 9.70 -0.44
N ASN A 56 -6.97 10.16 -1.28
CA ASN A 56 -7.33 10.67 -2.61
C ASN A 56 -6.21 10.39 -3.60
N VAL A 57 -6.12 9.15 -4.06
CA VAL A 57 -5.16 8.75 -5.08
C VAL A 57 -5.90 8.72 -6.41
N PRO A 58 -5.53 9.59 -7.37
CA PRO A 58 -6.24 9.64 -8.65
C PRO A 58 -6.12 8.35 -9.45
N ALA A 59 -7.17 8.04 -10.22
CA ALA A 59 -7.11 6.94 -11.16
C ALA A 59 -5.99 7.19 -12.18
N GLY A 60 -5.32 6.12 -12.58
CA GLY A 60 -4.19 6.21 -13.51
C GLY A 60 -2.85 6.38 -12.81
N THR A 61 -2.85 6.55 -11.49
CA THR A 61 -1.60 6.64 -10.72
C THR A 61 -0.98 5.24 -10.60
N THR A 62 0.28 5.11 -11.01
CA THR A 62 1.01 3.85 -10.86
C THR A 62 1.77 3.88 -9.55
N ILE A 63 1.51 2.89 -8.70
CA ILE A 63 2.15 2.75 -7.40
C ILE A 63 2.97 1.47 -7.36
N LYS A 64 3.96 1.45 -6.47
CA LYS A 64 4.76 0.26 -6.22
C LYS A 64 4.18 -0.48 -5.02
N ILE A 65 3.92 -1.76 -5.20
CA ILE A 65 3.39 -2.60 -4.13
C ILE A 65 4.57 -3.19 -3.38
N PRO A 66 4.77 -2.81 -2.11
CA PRO A 66 5.94 -3.30 -1.36
C PRO A 66 5.80 -4.78 -1.05
N LYS A 67 6.93 -5.46 -1.11
CA LYS A 67 7.01 -6.84 -0.66
C LYS A 67 7.26 -6.83 0.84
N LEU A 68 6.34 -7.40 1.59
CA LEU A 68 6.40 -7.39 3.05
C LEU A 68 6.87 -8.73 3.58
N LYS A 69 7.73 -8.68 4.58
CA LYS A 69 8.17 -9.85 5.30
C LYS A 69 7.80 -9.68 6.76
N LYS A 70 7.17 -10.70 7.33
CA LYS A 70 6.77 -10.65 8.73
C LYS A 70 8.00 -10.67 9.61
N LYS A 71 8.08 -9.74 10.54
CA LYS A 71 9.14 -9.73 11.55
C LYS A 71 8.92 -10.85 12.55
N GLN A 72 10.02 -11.42 12.99
CA GLN A 72 9.99 -12.43 14.04
C GLN A 72 10.30 -11.80 15.39
#